data_b4d893853b1f22d096aee8f9c8e93859
#
_entry.id   b4d893853b1f22d096aee8f9c8e93859
#
_cell.length_a   1.000
_cell.length_b   1.000
_cell.length_c   1.000
_cell.angle_alpha   90.00
_cell.angle_beta   90.00
_cell.angle_gamma   90.00
#
_symmetry.space_group_name_H-M   'P 1'
#
loop_
_entity.id
_entity.type
_entity.pdbx_description
1 polymer ?
#
loop_
_entity_poly.entity_id
_entity_poly.type
_entity_poly.pdbx_seq_one_letter_code
_entity_poly.pdbx_strand_id
1 'polypeptide(L)'
;MFETLKSVFRVKEMRRKLLYVLWMILVIRIGSQLPIPGVDSDVFKQWFRSNTGDAFNFFDAFTGGSFESMSVFALNITPYITSSIIIQLLTIAIPALEEMHRDGEEGRKKMTAITRYVTIGLALFESIAMTIGFARGNIVQDMNILKAIVVIASLTAGSAMLMWIGERITEKGVGNGISIVLAVNIISRIPSDMTTLYENFIKGKTIAKGTLAGVIIFAIILVVVVFVLILNGAERRIPVQYSRKMVGRKMMGGQSTNICLLYTSPSPRDSTSS
;
A
#
# COMPACT_ATOMS: atom_id res chain seq x y z
N MET A 1 -26.92 -2.92 5.51
CA MET A 1 -25.52 -3.26 5.76
C MET A 1 -25.33 -4.55 6.56
N PHE A 2 -25.95 -4.72 7.73
CA PHE A 2 -25.80 -5.97 8.50
C PHE A 2 -26.36 -7.20 7.82
N GLU A 3 -27.45 -7.09 7.09
CA GLU A 3 -28.02 -8.21 6.32
C GLU A 3 -27.13 -8.62 5.14
N THR A 4 -26.50 -7.64 4.47
CA THR A 4 -25.55 -7.89 3.39
C THR A 4 -24.31 -8.62 3.91
N LEU A 5 -23.76 -8.21 5.06
CA LEU A 5 -22.67 -8.92 5.74
C LEU A 5 -23.06 -10.35 6.09
N LYS A 6 -24.26 -10.55 6.65
CA LYS A 6 -24.77 -11.88 7.01
C LYS A 6 -24.97 -12.78 5.78
N SER A 7 -25.39 -12.21 4.65
CA SER A 7 -25.53 -12.95 3.39
C SER A 7 -24.17 -13.37 2.79
N VAL A 8 -23.15 -12.50 2.89
CA VAL A 8 -21.79 -12.80 2.42
C VAL A 8 -21.19 -13.99 3.20
N PHE A 9 -21.41 -14.07 4.53
CA PHE A 9 -20.96 -15.21 5.33
C PHE A 9 -21.76 -16.50 5.08
N ARG A 10 -22.96 -16.39 4.50
CA ARG A 10 -23.82 -17.55 4.19
C ARG A 10 -23.35 -18.29 2.94
N VAL A 11 -22.71 -17.60 1.99
CA VAL A 11 -22.17 -18.20 0.77
C VAL A 11 -20.84 -18.91 1.07
N LYS A 12 -20.80 -20.23 0.90
CA LYS A 12 -19.64 -21.08 1.22
C LYS A 12 -18.35 -20.65 0.52
N GLU A 13 -18.43 -20.20 -0.73
CA GLU A 13 -17.27 -19.73 -1.50
C GLU A 13 -16.69 -18.43 -0.94
N MET A 14 -17.53 -17.44 -0.61
CA MET A 14 -17.09 -16.17 -0.05
C MET A 14 -16.46 -16.36 1.33
N ARG A 15 -17.05 -17.22 2.14
CA ARG A 15 -16.48 -17.56 3.45
C ARG A 15 -15.10 -18.19 3.32
N ARG A 16 -14.89 -19.10 2.35
CA ARG A 16 -13.57 -19.72 2.10
C ARG A 16 -12.54 -18.70 1.66
N LYS A 17 -12.90 -17.78 0.77
CA LYS A 17 -12.05 -16.69 0.32
C LYS A 17 -11.68 -15.72 1.45
N LEU A 18 -12.64 -15.34 2.29
CA LEU A 18 -12.40 -14.49 3.45
C LEU A 18 -11.49 -15.16 4.49
N LEU A 19 -11.73 -16.43 4.79
CA LEU A 19 -10.85 -17.18 5.70
C LEU A 19 -9.42 -17.29 5.16
N TYR A 20 -9.27 -17.47 3.84
CA TYR A 20 -7.96 -17.47 3.21
C TYR A 20 -7.23 -16.13 3.36
N VAL A 21 -7.93 -15.02 3.15
CA VAL A 21 -7.38 -13.67 3.36
C VAL A 21 -6.97 -13.46 4.82
N LEU A 22 -7.83 -13.83 5.78
CA LEU A 22 -7.53 -13.75 7.21
C LEU A 22 -6.30 -14.57 7.59
N TRP A 23 -6.18 -15.79 7.06
CA TRP A 23 -5.00 -16.63 7.28
C TRP A 23 -3.72 -15.98 6.74
N MET A 24 -3.77 -15.42 5.53
CA MET A 24 -2.62 -14.73 4.94
C MET A 24 -2.23 -13.47 5.72
N ILE A 25 -3.21 -12.71 6.23
CA ILE A 25 -2.97 -11.58 7.13
C ILE A 25 -2.24 -12.02 8.41
N LEU A 26 -2.64 -13.12 8.99
CA LEU A 26 -2.00 -13.67 10.18
C LEU A 26 -0.53 -14.05 9.89
N VAL A 27 -0.26 -14.67 8.74
CA VAL A 27 1.11 -14.99 8.30
C VAL A 27 1.96 -13.72 8.15
N ILE A 28 1.39 -12.67 7.53
CA ILE A 28 2.06 -11.37 7.40
C ILE A 28 2.40 -10.79 8.79
N ARG A 29 1.48 -10.88 9.74
CA ARG A 29 1.68 -10.37 11.10
C ARG A 29 2.75 -11.12 11.88
N ILE A 30 2.79 -12.43 11.77
CA ILE A 30 3.87 -13.24 12.35
C ILE A 30 5.20 -12.85 11.74
N GLY A 31 5.29 -12.77 10.41
CA GLY A 31 6.53 -12.39 9.72
C GLY A 31 7.01 -10.97 10.03
N SER A 32 6.10 -10.04 10.30
CA SER A 32 6.46 -8.67 10.69
C SER A 32 7.05 -8.55 12.11
N GLN A 33 6.93 -9.60 12.91
CA GLN A 33 7.52 -9.67 14.26
C GLN A 33 8.83 -10.49 14.29
N LEU A 34 9.18 -11.17 13.19
CA LEU A 34 10.42 -11.96 13.12
C LEU A 34 11.61 -11.04 12.85
N PRO A 35 12.55 -10.87 13.81
CA PRO A 35 13.71 -10.04 13.60
C PRO A 35 14.67 -10.67 12.59
N ILE A 36 15.43 -9.84 11.88
CA ILE A 36 16.47 -10.31 10.96
C ILE A 36 17.58 -10.97 11.77
N PRO A 37 18.05 -12.17 11.40
CA PRO A 37 19.15 -12.84 12.08
C PRO A 37 20.44 -12.00 12.05
N GLY A 38 21.04 -11.79 13.20
CA GLY A 38 22.32 -11.06 13.33
C GLY A 38 22.20 -9.55 13.52
N VAL A 39 20.99 -8.99 13.61
CA VAL A 39 20.72 -7.59 13.95
C VAL A 39 20.03 -7.53 15.30
N ASP A 40 20.55 -6.69 16.20
CA ASP A 40 19.92 -6.42 17.49
C ASP A 40 18.81 -5.38 17.29
N SER A 41 17.56 -5.85 17.37
CA SER A 41 16.38 -5.01 17.15
C SER A 41 16.24 -3.91 18.20
N ASP A 42 16.74 -4.11 19.43
CA ASP A 42 16.59 -3.12 20.51
C ASP A 42 17.56 -1.96 20.32
N VAL A 43 18.79 -2.26 19.90
CA VAL A 43 19.80 -1.22 19.54
C VAL A 43 19.29 -0.41 18.34
N PHE A 44 18.73 -1.07 17.34
CA PHE A 44 18.16 -0.39 16.19
C PHE A 44 16.98 0.51 16.56
N LYS A 45 16.05 0.05 17.39
CA LYS A 45 14.90 0.85 17.87
C LYS A 45 15.37 2.10 18.63
N GLN A 46 16.38 1.98 19.50
CA GLN A 46 16.92 3.12 20.22
C GLN A 46 17.57 4.14 19.28
N TRP A 47 18.39 3.65 18.35
CA TRP A 47 19.00 4.51 17.33
C TRP A 47 17.93 5.18 16.46
N PHE A 48 16.93 4.42 16.02
CA PHE A 48 15.82 4.92 15.22
C PHE A 48 15.09 6.06 15.92
N ARG A 49 14.73 5.90 17.18
CA ARG A 49 14.03 6.93 17.97
C ARG A 49 14.88 8.16 18.26
N SER A 50 16.21 8.02 18.38
CA SER A 50 17.10 9.13 18.72
C SER A 50 17.57 9.93 17.51
N ASN A 51 17.69 9.31 16.34
CA ASN A 51 18.32 9.91 15.16
C ASN A 51 17.40 10.10 13.96
N THR A 52 16.14 9.66 14.05
CA THR A 52 15.28 9.68 12.88
C THR A 52 14.48 10.97 12.75
N GLY A 53 14.58 11.57 11.56
CA GLY A 53 13.69 12.66 11.15
C GLY A 53 12.31 12.13 10.70
N ASP A 54 11.38 13.05 10.49
CA ASP A 54 9.97 12.76 10.14
C ASP A 54 9.77 11.85 8.93
N ALA A 55 10.72 11.87 7.96
CA ALA A 55 10.65 11.04 6.76
C ALA A 55 10.71 9.53 7.03
N PHE A 56 11.55 9.10 7.98
CA PHE A 56 11.66 7.70 8.34
C PHE A 56 10.48 7.21 9.18
N ASN A 57 9.94 8.07 10.05
CA ASN A 57 8.71 7.78 10.78
C ASN A 57 7.53 7.58 9.82
N PHE A 58 7.47 8.40 8.77
CA PHE A 58 6.47 8.26 7.72
C PHE A 58 6.63 6.92 6.96
N PHE A 59 7.87 6.56 6.58
CA PHE A 59 8.15 5.27 5.95
C PHE A 59 7.75 4.09 6.85
N ASP A 60 8.08 4.16 8.13
CA ASP A 60 7.73 3.11 9.09
C ASP A 60 6.22 2.99 9.32
N ALA A 61 5.46 4.06 9.17
CA ALA A 61 4.00 4.02 9.20
C ALA A 61 3.43 3.11 8.09
N PHE A 62 4.00 3.12 6.88
CA PHE A 62 3.60 2.23 5.79
C PHE A 62 4.03 0.78 6.01
N THR A 63 5.14 0.56 6.71
CA THR A 63 5.62 -0.79 7.01
C THR A 63 4.92 -1.42 8.21
N GLY A 64 4.11 -0.63 8.93
CA GLY A 64 3.37 -1.10 10.10
C GLY A 64 4.25 -1.44 11.30
N GLY A 65 5.38 -0.71 11.48
CA GLY A 65 6.35 -0.94 12.54
C GLY A 65 7.38 -2.05 12.24
N SER A 66 7.30 -2.66 11.06
CA SER A 66 8.23 -3.72 10.66
C SER A 66 9.63 -3.19 10.42
N PHE A 67 9.76 -1.92 10.02
CA PHE A 67 11.05 -1.26 9.83
C PHE A 67 11.71 -0.93 11.17
N GLU A 68 10.98 -0.30 12.10
CA GLU A 68 11.48 0.01 13.45
C GLU A 68 11.93 -1.25 14.21
N SER A 69 11.22 -2.37 13.99
CA SER A 69 11.57 -3.66 14.62
C SER A 69 12.63 -4.45 13.86
N MET A 70 13.17 -3.93 12.75
CA MET A 70 14.12 -4.65 11.88
C MET A 70 13.66 -6.08 11.57
N SER A 71 12.41 -6.21 11.18
CA SER A 71 11.86 -7.51 10.84
C SER A 71 12.24 -7.94 9.41
N VAL A 72 12.08 -9.21 9.11
CA VAL A 72 12.26 -9.76 7.76
C VAL A 72 11.42 -9.02 6.71
N PHE A 73 10.29 -8.44 7.13
CA PHE A 73 9.40 -7.64 6.28
C PHE A 73 9.65 -6.12 6.34
N ALA A 74 10.83 -5.69 6.78
CA ALA A 74 11.16 -4.27 6.92
C ALA A 74 11.05 -3.47 5.60
N LEU A 75 11.40 -4.05 4.45
CA LEU A 75 11.20 -3.42 3.13
C LEU A 75 9.74 -3.39 2.70
N ASN A 76 8.87 -4.15 3.37
CA ASN A 76 7.46 -4.26 3.02
C ASN A 76 7.24 -4.66 1.54
N ILE A 77 6.16 -4.19 0.93
CA ILE A 77 5.79 -4.38 -0.47
C ILE A 77 6.26 -3.21 -1.36
N THR A 78 7.03 -2.26 -0.80
CA THR A 78 7.50 -1.05 -1.48
C THR A 78 8.23 -1.34 -2.80
N PRO A 79 9.20 -2.29 -2.87
CA PRO A 79 9.89 -2.59 -4.12
C PRO A 79 8.94 -3.06 -5.22
N TYR A 80 7.87 -3.77 -4.86
CA TYR A 80 6.87 -4.22 -5.83
C TYR A 80 6.03 -3.07 -6.37
N ILE A 81 5.60 -2.15 -5.50
CA ILE A 81 4.82 -0.98 -5.93
C ILE A 81 5.66 -0.13 -6.88
N THR A 82 6.89 0.16 -6.50
CA THR A 82 7.83 0.92 -7.33
C THR A 82 8.07 0.25 -8.68
N SER A 83 8.34 -1.06 -8.70
CA SER A 83 8.53 -1.81 -9.94
C SER A 83 7.28 -1.83 -10.83
N SER A 84 6.09 -1.95 -10.22
CA SER A 84 4.83 -1.92 -10.96
C SER A 84 4.61 -0.56 -11.65
N ILE A 85 4.89 0.53 -10.94
CA ILE A 85 4.81 1.89 -11.52
C ILE A 85 5.84 2.06 -12.64
N ILE A 86 7.09 1.63 -12.42
CA ILE A 86 8.15 1.70 -13.45
C ILE A 86 7.72 0.95 -14.70
N ILE A 87 7.24 -0.28 -14.58
CA ILE A 87 6.79 -1.08 -15.72
C ILE A 87 5.59 -0.45 -16.42
N GLN A 88 4.64 0.12 -15.68
CA GLN A 88 3.51 0.85 -16.29
C GLN A 88 3.98 2.07 -17.09
N LEU A 89 4.93 2.83 -16.58
CA LEU A 89 5.49 3.97 -17.30
C LEU A 89 6.30 3.52 -18.52
N LEU A 90 7.10 2.44 -18.40
CA LEU A 90 7.86 1.87 -19.51
C LEU A 90 6.94 1.29 -20.61
N THR A 91 5.75 0.83 -20.27
CA THR A 91 4.76 0.36 -21.26
C THR A 91 4.35 1.48 -22.23
N ILE A 92 4.40 2.74 -21.81
CA ILE A 92 4.10 3.89 -22.66
C ILE A 92 5.32 4.26 -23.54
N ALA A 93 6.55 4.04 -23.01
CA ALA A 93 7.79 4.45 -23.66
C ALA A 93 8.36 3.40 -24.63
N ILE A 94 8.12 2.12 -24.37
CA ILE A 94 8.70 0.99 -25.10
C ILE A 94 7.61 0.26 -25.91
N PRO A 95 7.63 0.31 -27.27
CA PRO A 95 6.61 -0.31 -28.11
C PRO A 95 6.43 -1.82 -27.86
N ALA A 96 7.53 -2.54 -27.61
CA ALA A 96 7.47 -3.97 -27.32
C ALA A 96 6.67 -4.32 -26.04
N LEU A 97 6.72 -3.45 -25.01
CA LEU A 97 5.92 -3.61 -23.80
C LEU A 97 4.46 -3.20 -24.03
N GLU A 98 4.22 -2.23 -24.91
CA GLU A 98 2.87 -1.84 -25.31
C GLU A 98 2.18 -2.97 -26.07
N GLU A 99 2.87 -3.63 -27.01
CA GLU A 99 2.35 -4.81 -27.71
C GLU A 99 2.00 -5.93 -26.75
N MET A 100 2.91 -6.28 -25.82
CA MET A 100 2.62 -7.26 -24.77
C MET A 100 1.41 -6.87 -23.90
N HIS A 101 1.21 -5.59 -23.67
CA HIS A 101 0.05 -5.12 -22.91
C HIS A 101 -1.27 -5.30 -23.70
N ARG A 102 -1.23 -5.22 -25.03
CA ARG A 102 -2.36 -5.42 -25.94
C ARG A 102 -2.70 -6.90 -26.16
N ASP A 103 -1.74 -7.80 -25.96
CA ASP A 103 -1.88 -9.27 -26.19
C ASP A 103 -2.84 -9.99 -25.20
N GLY A 104 -3.61 -9.25 -24.40
CA GLY A 104 -4.61 -9.83 -23.51
C GLY A 104 -4.05 -10.61 -22.33
N GLU A 105 -4.55 -11.84 -22.07
CA GLU A 105 -4.14 -12.61 -20.87
C GLU A 105 -2.70 -13.12 -20.92
N GLU A 106 -2.18 -13.51 -22.08
CA GLU A 106 -0.80 -13.97 -22.22
C GLU A 106 0.19 -12.83 -21.99
N GLY A 107 -0.09 -11.68 -22.55
CA GLY A 107 0.70 -10.47 -22.33
C GLY A 107 0.72 -10.05 -20.88
N ARG A 108 -0.43 -10.09 -20.19
CA ARG A 108 -0.51 -9.81 -18.74
C ARG A 108 0.35 -10.75 -17.90
N LYS A 109 0.38 -12.05 -18.21
CA LYS A 109 1.24 -13.02 -17.51
C LYS A 109 2.72 -12.69 -17.70
N LYS A 110 3.14 -12.34 -18.93
CA LYS A 110 4.53 -11.93 -19.22
C LYS A 110 4.89 -10.63 -18.48
N MET A 111 4.00 -9.64 -18.51
CA MET A 111 4.18 -8.38 -17.76
C MET A 111 4.34 -8.61 -16.26
N THR A 112 3.50 -9.46 -15.67
CA THR A 112 3.60 -9.82 -14.25
C THR A 112 4.93 -10.49 -13.94
N ALA A 113 5.41 -11.39 -14.82
CA ALA A 113 6.71 -12.04 -14.63
C ALA A 113 7.86 -11.02 -14.67
N ILE A 114 7.86 -10.07 -15.63
CA ILE A 114 8.84 -8.99 -15.70
C ILE A 114 8.80 -8.13 -14.43
N THR A 115 7.61 -7.75 -13.97
CA THR A 115 7.44 -6.98 -12.73
C THR A 115 8.04 -7.71 -11.53
N ARG A 116 7.87 -9.04 -11.42
CA ARG A 116 8.48 -9.85 -10.33
C ARG A 116 10.01 -9.80 -10.37
N TYR A 117 10.63 -9.95 -11.55
CA TYR A 117 12.09 -9.88 -11.68
C TYR A 117 12.61 -8.49 -11.31
N VAL A 118 11.96 -7.44 -11.79
CA VAL A 118 12.33 -6.05 -11.45
C VAL A 118 12.15 -5.80 -9.95
N THR A 119 11.09 -6.34 -9.33
CA THR A 119 10.84 -6.25 -7.89
C THR A 119 11.97 -6.86 -7.08
N ILE A 120 12.43 -8.07 -7.45
CA ILE A 120 13.54 -8.75 -6.75
C ILE A 120 14.83 -7.95 -6.92
N GLY A 121 15.10 -7.43 -8.12
CA GLY A 121 16.25 -6.57 -8.39
C GLY A 121 16.24 -5.28 -7.55
N LEU A 122 15.09 -4.61 -7.46
CA LEU A 122 14.92 -3.42 -6.63
C LEU A 122 15.03 -3.73 -5.14
N ALA A 123 14.41 -4.82 -4.68
CA ALA A 123 14.51 -5.26 -3.28
C ALA A 123 15.94 -5.57 -2.88
N LEU A 124 16.71 -6.19 -3.78
CA LEU A 124 18.13 -6.46 -3.57
C LEU A 124 18.93 -5.14 -3.51
N PHE A 125 18.67 -4.20 -4.39
CA PHE A 125 19.32 -2.88 -4.38
C PHE A 125 19.01 -2.11 -3.09
N GLU A 126 17.72 -2.05 -2.69
CA GLU A 126 17.29 -1.39 -1.46
C GLU A 126 17.90 -2.06 -0.22
N SER A 127 17.95 -3.39 -0.17
CA SER A 127 18.53 -4.13 0.95
C SER A 127 20.03 -3.90 1.09
N ILE A 128 20.77 -3.81 -0.03
CA ILE A 128 22.19 -3.45 -0.04
C ILE A 128 22.38 -2.02 0.47
N ALA A 129 21.60 -1.07 -0.04
CA ALA A 129 21.70 0.33 0.38
C ALA A 129 21.42 0.50 1.87
N MET A 130 20.39 -0.17 2.42
CA MET A 130 20.08 -0.19 3.84
C MET A 130 21.22 -0.80 4.67
N THR A 131 21.74 -1.95 4.25
CA THR A 131 22.81 -2.66 4.96
C THR A 131 24.08 -1.80 5.03
N ILE A 132 24.45 -1.10 3.95
CA ILE A 132 25.57 -0.14 3.93
C ILE A 132 25.28 1.05 4.88
N GLY A 133 24.03 1.55 4.89
CA GLY A 133 23.62 2.61 5.80
C GLY A 133 23.77 2.22 7.28
N PHE A 134 23.37 1.00 7.63
CA PHE A 134 23.51 0.47 8.99
C PHE A 134 24.96 0.23 9.40
N ALA A 135 25.79 -0.24 8.48
CA ALA A 135 27.21 -0.41 8.71
C ALA A 135 27.92 0.93 9.00
N ARG A 136 27.60 1.99 8.22
CA ARG A 136 28.15 3.33 8.43
C ARG A 136 27.64 4.02 9.69
N GLY A 137 26.40 3.73 10.08
CA GLY A 137 25.78 4.29 11.28
C GLY A 137 26.23 3.63 12.60
N ASN A 138 27.15 2.66 12.57
CA ASN A 138 27.54 1.84 13.73
C ASN A 138 26.36 1.21 14.48
N ILE A 139 25.26 0.95 13.77
CA ILE A 139 24.02 0.42 14.33
C ILE A 139 24.14 -1.08 14.59
N VAL A 140 24.91 -1.77 13.77
CA VAL A 140 25.19 -3.20 13.92
C VAL A 140 26.64 -3.34 14.37
N GLN A 141 26.81 -3.78 15.63
CA GLN A 141 28.13 -4.08 16.17
C GLN A 141 28.74 -5.27 15.42
N ASP A 142 30.00 -5.17 15.05
CA ASP A 142 30.76 -6.22 14.33
C ASP A 142 30.13 -6.67 13.01
N MET A 143 29.88 -5.71 12.10
CA MET A 143 29.38 -5.99 10.74
C MET A 143 30.44 -6.80 9.97
N ASN A 144 30.31 -8.13 10.00
CA ASN A 144 31.13 -9.00 9.16
C ASN A 144 30.45 -9.18 7.80
N ILE A 145 31.22 -9.45 6.75
CA ILE A 145 30.71 -9.71 5.38
C ILE A 145 29.60 -10.76 5.38
N LEU A 146 29.77 -11.82 6.18
CA LEU A 146 28.78 -12.89 6.29
C LEU A 146 27.46 -12.41 6.90
N LYS A 147 27.51 -11.56 7.96
CA LYS A 147 26.30 -10.94 8.53
C LYS A 147 25.61 -10.01 7.51
N ALA A 148 26.37 -9.22 6.76
CA ALA A 148 25.82 -8.35 5.71
C ALA A 148 25.07 -9.16 4.64
N ILE A 149 25.64 -10.27 4.17
CA ILE A 149 24.98 -11.15 3.19
C ILE A 149 23.68 -11.73 3.77
N VAL A 150 23.67 -12.17 5.04
CA VAL A 150 22.47 -12.70 5.69
C VAL A 150 21.38 -11.64 5.79
N VAL A 151 21.72 -10.41 6.16
CA VAL A 151 20.76 -9.29 6.24
C VAL A 151 20.16 -8.98 4.85
N ILE A 152 21.01 -8.84 3.83
CA ILE A 152 20.58 -8.57 2.45
C ILE A 152 19.67 -9.69 1.95
N ALA A 153 20.07 -10.94 2.14
CA ALA A 153 19.27 -12.09 1.72
C ALA A 153 17.92 -12.16 2.46
N SER A 154 17.91 -11.90 3.76
CA SER A 154 16.69 -11.92 4.58
C SER A 154 15.70 -10.84 4.17
N LEU A 155 16.16 -9.60 3.96
CA LEU A 155 15.34 -8.48 3.51
C LEU A 155 14.77 -8.72 2.11
N THR A 156 15.60 -9.18 1.17
CA THR A 156 15.17 -9.47 -0.19
C THR A 156 14.16 -10.61 -0.23
N ALA A 157 14.42 -11.69 0.53
CA ALA A 157 13.51 -12.83 0.64
C ALA A 157 12.17 -12.42 1.28
N GLY A 158 12.21 -11.57 2.31
CA GLY A 158 11.01 -11.05 2.97
C GLY A 158 10.13 -10.25 2.01
N SER A 159 10.71 -9.33 1.24
CA SER A 159 9.97 -8.57 0.23
C SER A 159 9.40 -9.46 -0.87
N ALA A 160 10.18 -10.44 -1.36
CA ALA A 160 9.70 -11.41 -2.35
C ALA A 160 8.54 -12.26 -1.81
N MET A 161 8.60 -12.66 -0.53
CA MET A 161 7.54 -13.40 0.14
C MET A 161 6.27 -12.57 0.28
N LEU A 162 6.36 -11.29 0.66
CA LEU A 162 5.21 -10.38 0.73
C LEU A 162 4.57 -10.16 -0.64
N MET A 163 5.37 -9.99 -1.69
CA MET A 163 4.89 -9.92 -3.07
C MET A 163 4.09 -11.17 -3.42
N TRP A 164 4.65 -12.36 -3.16
CA TRP A 164 3.98 -13.63 -3.42
C TRP A 164 2.67 -13.77 -2.65
N ILE A 165 2.65 -13.38 -1.36
CA ILE A 165 1.43 -13.40 -0.53
C ILE A 165 0.38 -12.46 -1.13
N GLY A 166 0.75 -11.23 -1.52
CA GLY A 166 -0.15 -10.26 -2.13
C GLY A 166 -0.78 -10.79 -3.42
N GLU A 167 0.00 -11.41 -4.28
CA GLU A 167 -0.51 -12.06 -5.51
C GLU A 167 -1.45 -13.23 -5.19
N ARG A 168 -1.12 -14.07 -4.22
CA ARG A 168 -1.98 -15.17 -3.80
C ARG A 168 -3.30 -14.70 -3.19
N ILE A 169 -3.30 -13.60 -2.47
CA ILE A 169 -4.54 -12.99 -1.98
C ILE A 169 -5.38 -12.50 -3.16
N THR A 170 -4.78 -11.89 -4.17
CA THR A 170 -5.48 -11.44 -5.38
C THR A 170 -6.08 -12.61 -6.17
N GLU A 171 -5.35 -13.73 -6.32
CA GLU A 171 -5.81 -14.89 -7.07
C GLU A 171 -6.91 -15.69 -6.35
N LYS A 172 -6.74 -15.95 -5.04
CA LYS A 172 -7.58 -16.87 -4.27
C LYS A 172 -8.47 -16.20 -3.23
N GLY A 173 -8.24 -14.93 -2.96
CA GLY A 173 -8.96 -14.15 -1.96
C GLY A 173 -10.05 -13.27 -2.57
N VAL A 174 -10.22 -12.09 -1.99
CA VAL A 174 -11.19 -11.06 -2.40
C VAL A 174 -10.44 -9.75 -2.59
N GLY A 175 -10.62 -9.11 -3.73
CA GLY A 175 -10.04 -7.81 -4.05
C GLY A 175 -8.55 -7.83 -4.40
N ASN A 176 -7.90 -6.67 -4.33
CA ASN A 176 -6.49 -6.52 -4.63
C ASN A 176 -5.65 -6.85 -3.39
N GLY A 177 -4.91 -7.97 -3.43
CA GLY A 177 -4.11 -8.46 -2.30
C GLY A 177 -3.02 -7.49 -1.85
N ILE A 178 -2.40 -6.77 -2.77
CA ILE A 178 -1.36 -5.78 -2.48
C ILE A 178 -1.92 -4.62 -1.66
N SER A 179 -3.09 -4.11 -2.05
CA SER A 179 -3.79 -3.07 -1.30
C SER A 179 -4.20 -3.55 0.09
N ILE A 180 -4.61 -4.83 0.23
CA ILE A 180 -4.95 -5.42 1.53
C ILE A 180 -3.71 -5.51 2.42
N VAL A 181 -2.56 -5.94 1.89
CA VAL A 181 -1.29 -5.99 2.67
C VAL A 181 -0.92 -4.61 3.19
N LEU A 182 -0.97 -3.58 2.33
CA LEU A 182 -0.71 -2.20 2.74
C LEU A 182 -1.69 -1.72 3.81
N ALA A 183 -2.99 -1.89 3.57
CA ALA A 183 -4.02 -1.47 4.51
C ALA A 183 -3.83 -2.13 5.89
N VAL A 184 -3.55 -3.43 5.93
CA VAL A 184 -3.32 -4.16 7.18
C VAL A 184 -2.07 -3.66 7.90
N ASN A 185 -1.01 -3.33 7.17
CA ASN A 185 0.21 -2.78 7.76
C ASN A 185 -0.06 -1.41 8.40
N ILE A 186 -0.73 -0.51 7.69
CA ILE A 186 -1.09 0.82 8.22
C ILE A 186 -2.02 0.70 9.42
N ILE A 187 -3.09 -0.10 9.32
CA ILE A 187 -4.07 -0.26 10.41
C ILE A 187 -3.42 -0.82 11.67
N SER A 188 -2.45 -1.71 11.53
CA SER A 188 -1.81 -2.33 12.70
C SER A 188 -0.98 -1.36 13.54
N ARG A 189 -0.54 -0.24 12.96
CA ARG A 189 0.20 0.79 13.68
C ARG A 189 -0.72 1.76 14.42
N ILE A 190 -1.97 1.89 14.03
CA ILE A 190 -2.93 2.81 14.65
C ILE A 190 -2.97 2.72 16.18
N PRO A 191 -3.02 1.54 16.83
CA PRO A 191 -3.02 1.47 18.30
C PRO A 191 -1.77 2.07 18.94
N SER A 192 -0.60 1.83 18.36
CA SER A 192 0.67 2.38 18.84
C SER A 192 0.73 3.91 18.66
N ASP A 193 0.30 4.40 17.52
CA ASP A 193 0.28 5.83 17.24
C ASP A 193 -0.72 6.56 18.13
N MET A 194 -1.87 5.95 18.44
CA MET A 194 -2.84 6.49 19.40
C MET A 194 -2.25 6.59 20.83
N THR A 195 -1.49 5.59 21.28
CA THR A 195 -0.81 5.66 22.57
C THR A 195 0.26 6.75 22.60
N THR A 196 1.02 6.91 21.52
CA THR A 196 2.03 7.97 21.38
C THR A 196 1.39 9.36 21.37
N LEU A 197 0.27 9.53 20.66
CA LEU A 197 -0.50 10.79 20.69
C LEU A 197 -1.02 11.10 22.11
N TYR A 198 -1.55 10.08 22.81
CA TYR A 198 -1.99 10.24 24.20
C TYR A 198 -0.84 10.66 25.11
N GLU A 199 0.30 10.01 25.01
CA GLU A 199 1.47 10.33 25.86
C GLU A 199 2.03 11.73 25.60
N ASN A 200 2.15 12.13 24.35
CA ASN A 200 2.73 13.41 23.97
C ASN A 200 1.79 14.60 24.22
N PHE A 201 0.52 14.45 24.04
CA PHE A 201 -0.43 15.57 24.04
C PHE A 201 -1.35 15.64 25.25
N ILE A 202 -1.60 14.49 25.92
CA ILE A 202 -2.58 14.42 27.03
C ILE A 202 -1.89 14.13 28.35
N LYS A 203 -0.99 13.16 28.40
CA LYS A 203 -0.32 12.72 29.63
C LYS A 203 0.54 13.85 30.22
N GLY A 204 0.37 14.13 31.51
CA GLY A 204 1.17 15.15 32.21
C GLY A 204 0.74 16.60 32.02
N LYS A 205 -0.36 16.86 31.28
CA LYS A 205 -0.94 18.22 31.14
C LYS A 205 -2.15 18.40 32.06
N THR A 206 -2.46 19.66 32.38
CA THR A 206 -3.68 19.99 33.14
C THR A 206 -4.90 19.44 32.42
N ILE A 207 -5.89 18.93 33.17
CA ILE A 207 -7.11 18.27 32.63
C ILE A 207 -7.73 19.09 31.48
N ALA A 208 -7.86 20.41 31.65
CA ALA A 208 -8.42 21.31 30.64
C ALA A 208 -7.58 21.37 29.34
N LYS A 209 -6.24 21.35 29.44
CA LYS A 209 -5.35 21.35 28.24
C LYS A 209 -5.30 19.99 27.58
N GLY A 210 -5.37 18.90 28.35
CA GLY A 210 -5.39 17.55 27.80
C GLY A 210 -6.69 17.24 27.05
N THR A 211 -7.84 17.61 27.62
CA THR A 211 -9.14 17.44 26.93
C THR A 211 -9.26 18.30 25.68
N LEU A 212 -8.79 19.57 25.73
CA LEU A 212 -8.77 20.44 24.57
C LEU A 212 -7.91 19.84 23.45
N ALA A 213 -6.70 19.36 23.77
CA ALA A 213 -5.81 18.70 22.80
C ALA A 213 -6.46 17.46 22.17
N GLY A 214 -7.10 16.62 22.97
CA GLY A 214 -7.80 15.43 22.50
C GLY A 214 -8.96 15.76 21.54
N VAL A 215 -9.75 16.77 21.85
CA VAL A 215 -10.84 17.24 20.98
C VAL A 215 -10.30 17.80 19.67
N ILE A 216 -9.23 18.59 19.70
CA ILE A 216 -8.61 19.16 18.49
C ILE A 216 -8.07 18.04 17.60
N ILE A 217 -7.33 17.07 18.16
CA ILE A 217 -6.78 15.93 17.40
C ILE A 217 -7.93 15.15 16.74
N PHE A 218 -8.98 14.82 17.49
CA PHE A 218 -10.14 14.11 16.96
C PHE A 218 -10.84 14.89 15.85
N ALA A 219 -11.01 16.19 16.02
CA ALA A 219 -11.60 17.06 15.01
C ALA A 219 -10.76 17.10 13.72
N ILE A 220 -9.42 17.19 13.84
CA ILE A 220 -8.51 17.16 12.68
C ILE A 220 -8.63 15.83 11.94
N ILE A 221 -8.61 14.70 12.65
CA ILE A 221 -8.76 13.37 12.03
C ILE A 221 -10.09 13.28 11.27
N LEU A 222 -11.18 13.74 11.89
CA LEU A 222 -12.51 13.73 11.27
C LEU A 222 -12.55 14.60 10.01
N VAL A 223 -11.99 15.80 10.05
CA VAL A 223 -11.90 16.72 8.89
C VAL A 223 -11.12 16.08 7.76
N VAL A 224 -9.96 15.43 8.05
CA VAL A 224 -9.15 14.73 7.04
C VAL A 224 -9.93 13.58 6.42
N VAL A 225 -10.62 12.76 7.23
CA VAL A 225 -11.44 11.65 6.73
C VAL A 225 -12.55 12.16 5.82
N VAL A 226 -13.29 13.19 6.24
CA VAL A 226 -14.36 13.78 5.42
C VAL A 226 -13.81 14.37 4.12
N PHE A 227 -12.66 15.05 4.18
CA PHE A 227 -12.02 15.62 3.00
C PHE A 227 -11.59 14.54 2.00
N VAL A 228 -11.00 13.45 2.48
CA VAL A 228 -10.62 12.30 1.64
C VAL A 228 -11.86 11.63 1.01
N LEU A 229 -12.96 11.49 1.76
CA LEU A 229 -14.21 10.93 1.23
C LEU A 229 -14.82 11.85 0.14
N ILE A 230 -14.79 13.17 0.34
CA ILE A 230 -15.25 14.14 -0.67
C ILE A 230 -14.40 14.05 -1.93
N LEU A 231 -13.06 14.01 -1.77
CA LEU A 231 -12.15 13.89 -2.92
C LEU A 231 -12.35 12.58 -3.68
N ASN A 232 -12.52 11.49 -2.96
CA ASN A 232 -12.73 10.16 -3.58
C ASN A 232 -14.06 10.05 -4.33
N GLY A 233 -15.08 10.79 -3.89
CA GLY A 233 -16.39 10.86 -4.57
C GLY A 233 -16.52 12.04 -5.54
N ALA A 234 -15.46 12.82 -5.76
CA ALA A 234 -15.54 14.01 -6.60
C ALA A 234 -15.59 13.63 -8.09
N GLU A 235 -16.66 14.07 -8.76
CA GLU A 235 -16.88 13.89 -10.19
C GLU A 235 -16.85 15.24 -10.90
N ARG A 236 -16.07 15.35 -11.96
CA ARG A 236 -16.13 16.51 -12.84
C ARG A 236 -17.12 16.22 -13.97
N ARG A 237 -18.27 16.89 -13.98
CA ARG A 237 -19.28 16.80 -15.03
C ARG A 237 -19.03 17.89 -16.07
N ILE A 238 -18.71 17.48 -17.29
CA ILE A 238 -18.53 18.37 -18.43
C ILE A 238 -19.82 18.33 -19.24
N PRO A 239 -20.59 19.42 -19.35
CA PRO A 239 -21.79 19.45 -20.20
C PRO A 239 -21.38 19.38 -21.67
N VAL A 240 -21.83 18.37 -22.37
CA VAL A 240 -21.64 18.21 -23.82
C VAL A 240 -22.94 18.52 -24.51
N GLN A 241 -22.91 19.52 -25.39
CA GLN A 241 -24.05 19.82 -26.27
C GLN A 241 -23.89 19.05 -27.58
N TYR A 242 -24.77 18.11 -27.82
CA TYR A 242 -24.85 17.45 -29.13
C TYR A 242 -25.57 18.33 -30.12
N SER A 243 -25.03 18.43 -31.35
CA SER A 243 -25.68 19.14 -32.44
C SER A 243 -27.04 18.49 -32.76
N ARG A 244 -28.07 19.33 -32.86
CA ARG A 244 -29.41 18.88 -33.24
C ARG A 244 -29.41 18.47 -34.72
N LYS A 245 -29.74 17.21 -35.04
CA LYS A 245 -29.93 16.78 -36.41
C LYS A 245 -31.42 16.92 -36.76
N MET A 246 -31.70 17.62 -37.85
CA MET A 246 -33.03 17.60 -38.49
C MET A 246 -33.18 16.32 -39.25
N VAL A 247 -34.17 15.48 -38.88
CA VAL A 247 -34.57 14.31 -39.65
C VAL A 247 -36.03 14.57 -40.06
N GLY A 248 -36.22 15.03 -41.30
CA GLY A 248 -37.52 15.43 -41.82
C GLY A 248 -38.09 16.71 -41.15
N ARG A 249 -39.40 16.74 -40.90
CA ARG A 249 -40.08 17.85 -40.25
C ARG A 249 -40.05 17.86 -38.71
N LYS A 250 -39.36 16.91 -38.07
CA LYS A 250 -39.22 16.83 -36.61
C LYS A 250 -37.78 17.06 -36.19
N MET A 251 -37.57 17.98 -35.23
CA MET A 251 -36.31 18.13 -34.52
C MET A 251 -36.12 16.93 -33.57
N MET A 252 -35.18 16.05 -33.88
CA MET A 252 -34.76 14.98 -33.00
C MET A 252 -33.37 15.31 -32.50
N GLY A 253 -33.18 15.29 -31.19
CA GLY A 253 -31.91 15.51 -30.54
C GLY A 253 -31.83 16.82 -29.75
N GLY A 254 -31.14 16.83 -28.68
CA GLY A 254 -31.01 17.97 -27.80
C GLY A 254 -31.04 17.61 -26.31
N GLN A 255 -30.84 16.33 -25.98
CA GLN A 255 -30.50 15.97 -24.61
C GLN A 255 -29.05 16.35 -24.35
N SER A 256 -28.85 17.26 -23.40
CA SER A 256 -27.54 17.54 -22.86
C SER A 256 -27.15 16.35 -21.99
N THR A 257 -26.24 15.52 -22.47
CA THR A 257 -25.59 14.48 -21.66
C THR A 257 -24.33 15.04 -21.03
N ASN A 258 -24.16 14.78 -19.76
CA ASN A 258 -22.94 15.13 -19.06
C ASN A 258 -21.95 14.00 -19.18
N ILE A 259 -20.73 14.27 -19.65
CA ILE A 259 -19.63 13.33 -19.57
C ILE A 259 -19.07 13.48 -18.12
N CYS A 260 -19.19 12.39 -17.37
CA CYS A 260 -18.65 12.31 -16.03
C CYS A 260 -17.18 11.85 -16.09
N LEU A 261 -16.26 12.70 -15.62
CA LEU A 261 -14.87 12.35 -15.41
C LEU A 261 -14.66 12.17 -13.90
N LEU A 262 -14.43 10.94 -13.46
CA LEU A 262 -14.02 10.66 -12.08
C LEU A 262 -12.64 11.27 -11.84
N TYR A 263 -12.54 12.14 -10.85
CA TYR A 263 -11.29 12.87 -10.53
C TYR A 263 -10.17 11.96 -10.03
N THR A 264 -10.51 10.76 -9.55
CA THR A 264 -9.57 9.77 -9.01
C THR A 264 -9.07 8.77 -10.03
N SER A 265 -9.60 8.77 -11.26
CA SER A 265 -9.13 7.91 -12.35
C SER A 265 -8.38 8.75 -13.38
N PRO A 266 -7.05 8.79 -13.35
CA PRO A 266 -6.25 9.55 -14.32
C PRO A 266 -6.18 8.87 -15.69
N SER A 267 -6.85 7.72 -15.88
CA SER A 267 -6.75 6.93 -17.09
C SER A 267 -8.13 6.57 -17.66
N PRO A 268 -8.38 6.79 -18.97
CA PRO A 268 -9.57 6.30 -19.65
C PRO A 268 -9.70 4.76 -19.68
N ARG A 269 -8.77 4.03 -19.04
CA ARG A 269 -8.76 2.56 -18.97
C ARG A 269 -9.74 1.96 -17.98
N ASP A 270 -10.22 2.73 -16.99
CA ASP A 270 -11.13 2.18 -15.98
C ASP A 270 -12.59 2.11 -16.45
N SER A 271 -12.90 2.72 -17.61
CA SER A 271 -14.24 2.68 -18.20
C SER A 271 -14.53 1.43 -19.05
N THR A 272 -13.55 0.54 -19.26
CA THR A 272 -13.72 -0.65 -20.10
C THR A 272 -13.81 -1.96 -19.32
N SER A 273 -13.91 -1.90 -17.99
CA SER A 273 -14.07 -3.07 -17.13
C SER A 273 -15.44 -3.08 -16.43
N SER A 274 -16.51 -2.88 -17.18
CA SER A 274 -17.88 -3.21 -16.77
C SER A 274 -18.47 -4.24 -17.72
#